data_7713d293c634a8fd7ddbf0191fc223fa
#
_entry.id   7713d293c634a8fd7ddbf0191fc223fa
#
_cell.length_a   1.000
_cell.length_b   1.000
_cell.length_c   1.000
_cell.angle_alpha   90.00
_cell.angle_beta   90.00
_cell.angle_gamma   90.00
#
_symmetry.space_group_name_H-M   'P 1'
#
loop_
_entity.id
_entity.type
_entity.pdbx_description
1 polymer ?
#
loop_
_entity_poly.entity_id
_entity_poly.type
_entity_poly.pdbx_seq_one_letter_code
_entity_poly.pdbx_strand_id
1 'polypeptide(L)'
;MAKCEKGYLCAVCGKEVEDLIDSELYLRYTVGWLDPEKLHIAPERHLMCNPALAQFINDERFSELKVPSEADKQQLDAEFVAKRTELLTRGYRRLVELQQAGESVSITDYPLPEAAARYRLGG
;
A
#
# COMPACT_ATOMS: atom_id res chain seq x y z
N MET A 1 -11.67 -4.33 -9.18
CA MET A 1 -11.19 -3.73 -7.93
C MET A 1 -12.28 -3.73 -6.87
N ALA A 2 -11.86 -4.01 -5.65
CA ALA A 2 -12.80 -4.10 -4.55
C ALA A 2 -13.46 -2.76 -4.21
N LYS A 3 -12.78 -1.65 -4.50
CA LYS A 3 -13.24 -0.35 -4.08
C LYS A 3 -14.44 0.11 -4.87
N CYS A 4 -14.35 0.34 -6.13
CA CYS A 4 -15.53 0.57 -6.96
C CYS A 4 -15.13 0.47 -8.41
N GLU A 5 -16.13 0.37 -9.27
CA GLU A 5 -15.89 0.16 -10.69
C GLU A 5 -15.15 1.32 -11.33
N LYS A 6 -15.32 2.51 -10.79
CA LYS A 6 -14.74 3.71 -11.39
C LYS A 6 -13.38 4.06 -10.84
N GLY A 7 -12.91 3.33 -9.85
CA GLY A 7 -11.68 3.70 -9.17
C GLY A 7 -11.84 5.04 -8.45
N TYR A 8 -10.82 5.38 -7.68
CA TYR A 8 -10.79 6.65 -6.96
C TYR A 8 -9.68 7.52 -7.52
N LEU A 9 -9.89 8.83 -7.43
CA LEU A 9 -8.90 9.77 -7.94
C LEU A 9 -7.76 9.94 -6.96
N CYS A 10 -6.53 10.00 -7.49
CA CYS A 10 -5.34 10.24 -6.70
C CYS A 10 -5.36 11.66 -6.14
N ALA A 11 -5.15 11.79 -4.83
CA ALA A 11 -5.15 13.09 -4.16
C ALA A 11 -3.98 13.98 -4.60
N VAL A 12 -2.96 13.40 -5.23
CA VAL A 12 -1.77 14.15 -5.66
C VAL A 12 -1.87 14.59 -7.11
N CYS A 13 -2.13 13.67 -8.04
CA CYS A 13 -2.12 13.98 -9.47
C CYS A 13 -3.51 14.13 -10.09
N GLY A 14 -4.57 13.77 -9.38
CA GLY A 14 -5.94 13.89 -9.86
C GLY A 14 -6.36 12.82 -10.85
N LYS A 15 -5.48 11.92 -11.21
CA LYS A 15 -5.80 10.84 -12.14
C LYS A 15 -6.33 9.64 -11.39
N GLU A 16 -7.08 8.78 -12.08
CA GLU A 16 -7.67 7.59 -11.49
C GLU A 16 -6.61 6.58 -11.06
N VAL A 17 -6.83 5.96 -9.88
CA VAL A 17 -6.02 4.85 -9.40
C VAL A 17 -6.74 3.57 -9.80
N GLU A 18 -6.35 3.00 -10.93
CA GLU A 18 -7.05 1.88 -11.55
C GLU A 18 -6.72 0.50 -10.97
N ASP A 19 -5.44 0.30 -10.64
CA ASP A 19 -4.95 -1.02 -10.23
C ASP A 19 -4.60 -1.08 -8.76
N LEU A 20 -4.83 -2.25 -8.13
CA LEU A 20 -4.44 -2.46 -6.75
C LEU A 20 -2.95 -2.25 -6.53
N ILE A 21 -2.12 -2.67 -7.48
CA ILE A 21 -0.67 -2.53 -7.37
C ILE A 21 -0.20 -1.07 -7.44
N ASP A 22 -1.08 -0.15 -7.82
CA ASP A 22 -0.80 1.28 -7.83
C ASP A 22 -1.34 1.99 -6.60
N SER A 23 -2.11 1.30 -5.77
CA SER A 23 -2.88 1.92 -4.70
C SER A 23 -2.11 2.01 -3.39
N GLU A 24 -1.81 3.22 -2.97
CA GLU A 24 -1.25 3.45 -1.64
C GLU A 24 -2.27 3.10 -0.57
N LEU A 25 -3.54 3.44 -0.80
CA LEU A 25 -4.62 3.17 0.15
C LEU A 25 -4.70 1.68 0.49
N TYR A 26 -4.73 0.83 -0.54
CA TYR A 26 -4.81 -0.61 -0.32
C TYR A 26 -3.51 -1.19 0.22
N LEU A 27 -2.37 -0.60 -0.10
CA LEU A 27 -1.11 -1.02 0.51
C LEU A 27 -1.16 -0.78 2.02
N ARG A 28 -1.59 0.40 2.43
CA ARG A 28 -1.70 0.74 3.86
C ARG A 28 -2.70 -0.16 4.58
N TYR A 29 -3.80 -0.46 3.92
CA TYR A 29 -4.80 -1.39 4.46
C TYR A 29 -4.20 -2.78 4.64
N THR A 30 -3.48 -3.26 3.64
CA THR A 30 -2.89 -4.59 3.62
C THR A 30 -1.85 -4.79 4.72
N VAL A 31 -1.05 -3.76 5.01
CA VAL A 31 0.00 -3.84 6.04
C VAL A 31 -0.50 -3.47 7.45
N GLY A 32 -1.78 -3.13 7.58
CA GLY A 32 -2.37 -2.85 8.88
C GLY A 32 -2.23 -1.42 9.37
N TRP A 33 -1.89 -0.48 8.48
CA TRP A 33 -1.74 0.94 8.83
C TRP A 33 -3.03 1.73 8.68
N LEU A 34 -4.06 1.14 8.11
CA LEU A 34 -5.34 1.78 7.88
C LEU A 34 -6.45 0.94 8.48
N ASP A 35 -7.27 1.55 9.32
CA ASP A 35 -8.42 0.90 9.93
C ASP A 35 -9.42 0.48 8.83
N PRO A 36 -9.88 -0.78 8.83
CA PRO A 36 -10.84 -1.24 7.83
C PRO A 36 -12.10 -0.36 7.72
N GLU A 37 -12.53 0.23 8.82
CA GLU A 37 -13.71 1.09 8.82
C GLU A 37 -13.50 2.39 8.07
N LYS A 38 -12.24 2.79 7.87
CA LYS A 38 -11.89 4.04 7.18
C LYS A 38 -11.49 3.83 5.74
N LEU A 39 -11.50 2.60 5.28
CA LEU A 39 -11.05 2.28 3.93
C LEU A 39 -11.80 3.07 2.84
N HIS A 40 -13.08 3.25 3.01
CA HIS A 40 -13.92 3.90 2.02
C HIS A 40 -13.91 5.43 2.11
N ILE A 41 -13.37 6.00 3.19
CA ILE A 41 -13.35 7.46 3.38
C ILE A 41 -11.94 8.06 3.33
N ALA A 42 -10.91 7.23 3.44
CA ALA A 42 -9.53 7.71 3.38
C ALA A 42 -9.16 8.10 1.93
N PRO A 43 -8.30 9.10 1.74
CA PRO A 43 -7.91 9.51 0.39
C PRO A 43 -7.07 8.45 -0.30
N GLU A 44 -7.24 8.36 -1.61
CA GLU A 44 -6.46 7.45 -2.46
C GLU A 44 -5.27 8.19 -3.07
N ARG A 45 -4.18 7.46 -3.31
CA ARG A 45 -3.00 7.98 -4.00
C ARG A 45 -2.34 6.86 -4.79
N HIS A 46 -1.68 7.23 -5.90
CA HIS A 46 -0.78 6.29 -6.55
C HIS A 46 0.45 6.10 -5.69
N LEU A 47 0.98 4.87 -5.63
CA LEU A 47 2.25 4.62 -4.97
C LEU A 47 3.37 5.47 -5.58
N MET A 48 3.36 5.62 -6.90
CA MET A 48 4.36 6.44 -7.61
C MET A 48 4.24 7.93 -7.27
N CYS A 49 3.10 8.37 -6.75
CA CYS A 49 2.91 9.76 -6.32
C CYS A 49 3.34 9.98 -4.87
N ASN A 50 3.77 8.91 -4.19
CA ASN A 50 4.32 9.01 -2.84
C ASN A 50 5.66 8.28 -2.76
N PRO A 51 6.70 8.83 -3.40
CA PRO A 51 8.01 8.18 -3.44
C PRO A 51 8.63 7.97 -2.06
N ALA A 52 8.34 8.83 -1.11
CA ALA A 52 8.85 8.68 0.26
C ALA A 52 8.40 7.36 0.89
N LEU A 53 7.21 6.89 0.55
CA LEU A 53 6.71 5.60 1.01
C LEU A 53 7.17 4.48 0.09
N ALA A 54 7.00 4.66 -1.21
CA ALA A 54 7.26 3.62 -2.19
C ALA A 54 8.72 3.18 -2.25
N GLN A 55 9.65 4.04 -1.83
CA GLN A 55 11.07 3.70 -1.80
C GLN A 55 11.38 2.47 -0.96
N PHE A 56 10.51 2.14 -0.01
CA PHE A 56 10.69 0.97 0.86
C PHE A 56 10.21 -0.33 0.22
N ILE A 57 9.59 -0.25 -0.95
CA ILE A 57 9.15 -1.46 -1.66
C ILE A 57 10.30 -1.97 -2.51
N ASN A 58 10.80 -3.16 -2.18
CA ASN A 58 11.91 -3.77 -2.91
C ASN A 58 11.38 -4.48 -4.15
N ASP A 59 11.15 -3.72 -5.21
CA ASP A 59 10.63 -4.19 -6.48
C ASP A 59 11.18 -3.31 -7.59
N GLU A 60 11.46 -3.90 -8.75
CA GLU A 60 12.00 -3.17 -9.91
C GLU A 60 11.18 -1.95 -10.28
N ARG A 61 9.88 -2.04 -10.12
CA ARG A 61 8.97 -0.97 -10.48
C ARG A 61 9.30 0.34 -9.77
N PHE A 62 9.87 0.26 -8.57
CA PHE A 62 10.18 1.41 -7.74
C PHE A 62 11.67 1.72 -7.64
N SER A 63 12.50 1.05 -8.42
CA SER A 63 13.95 1.17 -8.33
C SER A 63 14.50 2.55 -8.73
N GLU A 64 13.78 3.27 -9.57
CA GLU A 64 14.22 4.58 -10.07
C GLU A 64 13.44 5.76 -9.50
N LEU A 65 12.75 5.56 -8.39
CA LEU A 65 12.01 6.64 -7.75
C LEU A 65 12.95 7.75 -7.28
N LYS A 66 12.53 8.99 -7.53
CA LYS A 66 13.25 10.17 -7.04
C LYS A 66 12.62 10.61 -5.73
N VAL A 67 13.37 10.52 -4.66
CA VAL A 67 12.91 10.84 -3.32
C VAL A 67 13.59 12.11 -2.84
N PRO A 68 12.85 13.07 -2.24
CA PRO A 68 13.49 14.23 -1.64
C PRO A 68 14.56 13.83 -0.63
N SER A 69 15.68 14.52 -0.60
CA SER A 69 16.82 14.13 0.22
C SER A 69 16.46 13.95 1.70
N GLU A 70 15.62 14.82 2.25
CA GLU A 70 15.21 14.75 3.65
C GLU A 70 14.33 13.54 3.96
N ALA A 71 13.69 12.96 2.94
CA ALA A 71 12.84 11.78 3.10
C ALA A 71 13.53 10.50 2.63
N ASP A 72 14.75 10.61 2.07
CA ASP A 72 15.47 9.46 1.54
C ASP A 72 15.82 8.48 2.65
N LYS A 73 15.57 7.18 2.40
CA LYS A 73 15.84 6.13 3.39
C LYS A 73 17.31 6.07 3.82
N GLN A 74 18.23 6.59 3.01
CA GLN A 74 19.64 6.64 3.37
C GLN A 74 19.89 7.57 4.55
N GLN A 75 18.97 8.49 4.83
CA GLN A 75 19.05 9.40 5.96
C GLN A 75 18.41 8.85 7.22
N LEU A 76 17.82 7.66 7.14
CA LEU A 76 17.05 7.07 8.22
C LEU A 76 17.83 5.94 8.90
N ASP A 77 17.40 5.58 10.12
CA ASP A 77 17.99 4.48 10.86
C ASP A 77 17.91 3.17 10.06
N ALA A 78 19.02 2.43 10.00
CA ALA A 78 19.11 1.22 9.19
C ALA A 78 18.12 0.13 9.64
N GLU A 79 17.92 -0.02 10.94
CA GLU A 79 16.98 -1.00 11.46
C GLU A 79 15.53 -0.64 11.10
N PHE A 80 15.20 0.63 11.22
CA PHE A 80 13.89 1.14 10.82
C PHE A 80 13.64 0.87 9.33
N VAL A 81 14.64 1.18 8.48
CA VAL A 81 14.55 0.97 7.04
C VAL A 81 14.36 -0.51 6.72
N ALA A 82 15.12 -1.39 7.37
CA ALA A 82 15.03 -2.83 7.13
C ALA A 82 13.64 -3.38 7.45
N LYS A 83 13.08 -2.99 8.59
CA LYS A 83 11.75 -3.45 9.01
C LYS A 83 10.65 -2.93 8.10
N ARG A 84 10.75 -1.65 7.73
CA ARG A 84 9.76 -1.03 6.85
C ARG A 84 9.83 -1.62 5.45
N THR A 85 11.03 -1.86 4.94
CA THR A 85 11.23 -2.48 3.63
C THR A 85 10.61 -3.88 3.59
N GLU A 86 10.84 -4.68 4.63
CA GLU A 86 10.24 -6.01 4.71
C GLU A 86 8.72 -5.94 4.70
N LEU A 87 8.14 -5.10 5.54
CA LEU A 87 6.69 -4.99 5.66
C LEU A 87 6.05 -4.51 4.37
N LEU A 88 6.55 -3.41 3.80
CA LEU A 88 5.95 -2.83 2.61
C LEU A 88 6.16 -3.70 1.38
N THR A 89 7.29 -4.40 1.29
CA THR A 89 7.53 -5.33 0.18
C THR A 89 6.54 -6.51 0.26
N ARG A 90 6.32 -7.04 1.45
CA ARG A 90 5.32 -8.11 1.64
C ARG A 90 3.92 -7.62 1.29
N GLY A 91 3.58 -6.40 1.72
CA GLY A 91 2.29 -5.80 1.40
C GLY A 91 2.10 -5.62 -0.10
N TYR A 92 3.12 -5.14 -0.77
CA TYR A 92 3.06 -4.95 -2.22
C TYR A 92 2.89 -6.29 -2.94
N ARG A 93 3.63 -7.32 -2.53
CA ARG A 93 3.47 -8.65 -3.11
C ARG A 93 2.05 -9.18 -2.90
N ARG A 94 1.46 -8.88 -1.75
CA ARG A 94 0.07 -9.24 -1.49
C ARG A 94 -0.86 -8.55 -2.47
N LEU A 95 -0.62 -7.26 -2.77
CA LEU A 95 -1.43 -6.54 -3.77
C LEU A 95 -1.33 -7.19 -5.15
N VAL A 96 -0.13 -7.64 -5.52
CA VAL A 96 0.07 -8.35 -6.80
C VAL A 96 -0.78 -9.62 -6.84
N GLU A 97 -0.74 -10.41 -5.76
CA GLU A 97 -1.58 -11.61 -5.66
C GLU A 97 -3.06 -11.29 -5.77
N LEU A 98 -3.49 -10.24 -5.06
CA LEU A 98 -4.90 -9.85 -5.04
C LEU A 98 -5.37 -9.37 -6.40
N GLN A 99 -4.54 -8.62 -7.12
CA GLN A 99 -4.88 -8.16 -8.44
C GLN A 99 -5.03 -9.33 -9.42
N GLN A 100 -4.18 -10.33 -9.30
CA GLN A 100 -4.26 -11.52 -10.13
C GLN A 100 -5.48 -12.38 -9.80
N ALA A 101 -5.84 -12.43 -8.52
CA ALA A 101 -6.99 -13.20 -8.06
C ALA A 101 -8.33 -12.54 -8.44
N GLY A 102 -8.33 -11.22 -8.64
CA GLY A 102 -9.54 -10.48 -9.00
C GLY A 102 -10.59 -10.54 -7.90
N GLU A 103 -11.81 -10.86 -8.26
CA GLU A 103 -12.93 -10.87 -7.32
C GLU A 103 -13.02 -12.14 -6.47
N SER A 104 -12.11 -13.09 -6.66
CA SER A 104 -12.15 -14.34 -5.92
C SER A 104 -11.76 -14.21 -4.44
N VAL A 105 -11.14 -13.08 -4.08
CA VAL A 105 -10.73 -12.81 -2.70
C VAL A 105 -11.57 -11.66 -2.14
N SER A 106 -12.15 -11.87 -0.97
CA SER A 106 -12.93 -10.84 -0.28
C SER A 106 -12.01 -9.74 0.25
N ILE A 107 -12.49 -8.50 0.24
CA ILE A 107 -11.74 -7.37 0.75
C ILE A 107 -11.31 -7.55 2.22
N THR A 108 -12.11 -8.28 2.99
CA THR A 108 -11.79 -8.57 4.39
C THR A 108 -10.61 -9.53 4.54
N ASP A 109 -10.24 -10.22 3.46
CA ASP A 109 -9.11 -11.15 3.44
C ASP A 109 -7.85 -10.55 2.83
N TYR A 110 -7.88 -9.27 2.47
CA TYR A 110 -6.73 -8.58 1.90
C TYR A 110 -5.56 -8.43 2.88
N PRO A 111 -5.78 -8.05 4.16
CA PRO A 111 -4.66 -7.78 5.05
C PRO A 111 -3.74 -8.97 5.28
N LEU A 112 -2.46 -8.67 5.51
CA LEU A 112 -1.49 -9.67 5.94
C LEU A 112 -1.96 -10.31 7.24
N PRO A 113 -1.54 -11.56 7.54
CA PRO A 113 -2.02 -12.28 8.73
C PRO A 113 -1.88 -11.49 10.05
N GLU A 114 -0.75 -10.82 10.25
CA GLU A 114 -0.53 -10.04 11.46
C GLU A 114 -1.45 -8.83 11.55
N ALA A 115 -1.77 -8.22 10.43
CA ALA A 115 -2.70 -7.08 10.39
C ALA A 115 -4.14 -7.55 10.63
N ALA A 116 -4.52 -8.65 10.02
CA ALA A 116 -5.84 -9.22 10.19
C ALA A 116 -6.09 -9.62 11.65
N ALA A 117 -5.08 -10.23 12.30
CA ALA A 117 -5.17 -10.63 13.69
C ALA A 117 -5.40 -9.43 14.61
N ARG A 118 -4.71 -8.32 14.32
CA ARG A 118 -4.86 -7.09 15.11
C ARG A 118 -6.31 -6.59 15.11
N TYR A 119 -6.92 -6.56 13.95
CA TYR A 119 -8.28 -6.05 13.82
C TYR A 119 -9.34 -7.02 14.34
N ARG A 120 -9.12 -8.31 14.21
CA ARG A 120 -10.01 -9.30 14.78
C ARG A 120 -10.05 -9.26 16.29
N LEU A 121 -8.88 -9.06 16.90
CA LEU A 121 -8.78 -9.00 18.36
C LEU A 121 -9.37 -7.71 18.90
N GLY A 122 -9.31 -6.63 18.14
CA GLY A 122 -9.86 -5.36 18.54
C GLY A 122 -11.34 -5.21 18.25
N GLY A 123 -11.87 -6.09 17.44
CA GLY A 123 -13.25 -5.97 16.98
C GLY A 123 -14.27 -6.71 17.81
#